data_eca0544ecdab92b0c26df3a73901a846
#
_entry.id   eca0544ecdab92b0c26df3a73901a846
#
_cell.length_a   1.000
_cell.length_b   1.000
_cell.length_c   1.000
_cell.angle_alpha   90.00
_cell.angle_beta   90.00
_cell.angle_gamma   90.00
#
_symmetry.space_group_name_H-M   'P 1'
#
loop_
_entity.id
_entity.type
_entity.pdbx_description
1 polymer ?
#
loop_
_entity_poly.entity_id
_entity_poly.type
_entity_poly.pdbx_seq_one_letter_code
_entity_poly.pdbx_strand_id
1 'polypeptide(L)'
;SRGLGDVYKRQGQTLWLFNNGEVHYSGYNGYGSAGDNQTTDSGIHHPHRCGYARVNRSGTTALRGKKAIRIASTMGGNTSVAGTNYALIENTNGTRDLYAWGYNGYGQIGDSTTSTRTSPTQISFNPSSYGRIVEIWATGGEYGNLFVLTDRGHLYAVGYNGYGQLGQGNTSNRSNLSSSRVDSNAFGTLTGSNGRVKKFSCNGSGSHGFNALVRGDGSVYTWGYNGYGNLGHNHTYNCYVPIRVYTGGYSGASNPVTSTGNDGSPSGSAISDCVDYWTCGGNSHVFSYMTRGSSNINNTLYACGYNGYYNLSNSSNNTSNAST
;
A
#
# COMPACT_ATOMS: atom_id res chain seq x y z
N SER A 1 -27.04 -13.47 -11.75
CA SER A 1 -25.61 -13.26 -12.06
C SER A 1 -24.90 -12.81 -10.80
N ARG A 2 -23.80 -13.49 -10.43
CA ARG A 2 -22.94 -13.08 -9.33
C ARG A 2 -22.13 -11.87 -9.83
N GLY A 3 -22.50 -10.67 -9.41
CA GLY A 3 -21.76 -9.45 -9.75
C GLY A 3 -20.38 -9.44 -9.11
N LEU A 4 -19.39 -8.83 -9.78
CA LEU A 4 -18.06 -8.59 -9.24
C LEU A 4 -18.12 -7.35 -8.34
N GLY A 5 -17.55 -7.46 -7.12
CA GLY A 5 -17.41 -6.34 -6.19
C GLY A 5 -16.07 -5.62 -6.36
N ASP A 6 -14.98 -6.37 -6.56
CA ASP A 6 -13.64 -5.83 -6.73
C ASP A 6 -12.72 -6.82 -7.45
N VAL A 7 -11.69 -6.35 -8.16
CA VAL A 7 -10.74 -7.19 -8.91
C VAL A 7 -9.33 -6.62 -8.82
N TYR A 8 -8.43 -7.39 -8.24
CA TYR A 8 -6.99 -7.11 -8.30
C TYR A 8 -6.33 -7.94 -9.41
N LYS A 9 -5.85 -7.29 -10.46
CA LYS A 9 -5.13 -7.90 -11.58
C LYS A 9 -3.70 -7.43 -11.61
N ARG A 10 -2.75 -8.36 -11.64
CA ARG A 10 -1.35 -8.11 -12.00
C ARG A 10 -0.79 -9.29 -12.77
N GLN A 11 0.43 -9.16 -13.33
CA GLN A 11 1.04 -10.21 -14.15
C GLN A 11 1.04 -11.55 -13.41
N GLY A 12 0.45 -12.55 -14.02
CA GLY A 12 0.42 -13.93 -13.55
C GLY A 12 -0.60 -14.29 -12.48
N GLN A 13 -1.34 -13.33 -11.90
CA GLN A 13 -2.29 -13.59 -10.81
C GLN A 13 -3.48 -12.63 -10.84
N THR A 14 -4.65 -13.13 -10.43
CA THR A 14 -5.86 -12.30 -10.24
C THR A 14 -6.62 -12.76 -9.00
N LEU A 15 -7.00 -11.81 -8.17
CA LEU A 15 -7.86 -12.00 -7.01
C LEU A 15 -9.19 -11.30 -7.27
N TRP A 16 -10.32 -11.98 -7.04
CA TRP A 16 -11.67 -11.45 -7.20
C TRP A 16 -12.42 -11.47 -5.89
N LEU A 17 -13.14 -10.40 -5.60
CA LEU A 17 -14.21 -10.35 -4.61
C LEU A 17 -15.55 -10.35 -5.32
N PHE A 18 -16.42 -11.28 -4.99
CA PHE A 18 -17.79 -11.33 -5.48
C PHE A 18 -18.76 -10.62 -4.52
N ASN A 19 -19.87 -10.12 -5.00
CA ASN A 19 -20.88 -9.40 -4.20
C ASN A 19 -21.47 -10.24 -3.05
N ASN A 20 -21.38 -11.57 -3.13
CA ASN A 20 -21.75 -12.46 -2.03
C ASN A 20 -20.65 -12.62 -0.96
N GLY A 21 -19.52 -11.91 -1.09
CA GLY A 21 -18.39 -11.96 -0.17
C GLY A 21 -17.41 -13.12 -0.42
N GLU A 22 -17.59 -13.91 -1.47
CA GLU A 22 -16.63 -14.95 -1.84
C GLU A 22 -15.37 -14.33 -2.46
N VAL A 23 -14.20 -14.86 -2.08
CA VAL A 23 -12.91 -14.50 -2.67
C VAL A 23 -12.43 -15.61 -3.57
N HIS A 24 -12.09 -15.30 -4.80
CA HIS A 24 -11.59 -16.24 -5.79
C HIS A 24 -10.23 -15.82 -6.32
N TYR A 25 -9.46 -16.79 -6.78
CA TYR A 25 -8.10 -16.62 -7.28
C TYR A 25 -7.88 -17.39 -8.58
N SER A 26 -7.07 -16.85 -9.48
CA SER A 26 -6.44 -17.60 -10.58
C SER A 26 -5.02 -17.11 -10.80
N GLY A 27 -4.18 -18.00 -11.34
CA GLY A 27 -2.79 -17.72 -11.67
C GLY A 27 -1.80 -18.64 -10.97
N TYR A 28 -0.57 -18.17 -10.83
CA TYR A 28 0.54 -18.92 -10.25
C TYR A 28 0.33 -19.21 -8.75
N ASN A 29 0.60 -20.44 -8.31
CA ASN A 29 0.37 -20.88 -6.93
C ASN A 29 1.63 -21.40 -6.19
N GLY A 30 2.83 -21.15 -6.70
CA GLY A 30 4.07 -21.66 -6.11
C GLY A 30 4.34 -21.26 -4.66
N TYR A 31 3.70 -20.19 -4.19
CA TYR A 31 3.77 -19.71 -2.80
C TYR A 31 2.44 -19.86 -2.06
N GLY A 32 1.51 -20.68 -2.54
CA GLY A 32 0.22 -20.88 -1.89
C GLY A 32 -0.74 -19.68 -2.06
N SER A 33 -0.55 -18.85 -3.07
CA SER A 33 -1.36 -17.64 -3.30
C SER A 33 -2.84 -17.97 -3.60
N ALA A 34 -3.16 -19.19 -3.99
CA ALA A 34 -4.55 -19.64 -4.14
C ALA A 34 -5.26 -19.86 -2.78
N GLY A 35 -4.50 -20.02 -1.69
CA GLY A 35 -5.06 -20.27 -0.37
C GLY A 35 -5.74 -21.63 -0.23
N ASP A 36 -5.34 -22.62 -1.01
CA ASP A 36 -5.94 -23.97 -1.07
C ASP A 36 -5.10 -25.02 -0.34
N ASN A 37 -4.16 -24.59 0.49
CA ASN A 37 -3.19 -25.42 1.20
C ASN A 37 -2.24 -26.19 0.28
N GLN A 38 -1.95 -25.65 -0.90
CA GLN A 38 -1.06 -26.23 -1.90
C GLN A 38 -0.07 -25.19 -2.41
N THR A 39 1.06 -25.66 -2.94
CA THR A 39 2.05 -24.82 -3.64
C THR A 39 2.30 -25.33 -5.06
N THR A 40 1.53 -26.35 -5.50
CA THR A 40 1.71 -26.92 -6.84
C THR A 40 1.16 -25.95 -7.88
N ASP A 41 2.04 -25.53 -8.78
CA ASP A 41 1.72 -24.69 -9.92
C ASP A 41 1.26 -25.53 -11.10
N SER A 42 0.05 -26.07 -11.00
CA SER A 42 -0.61 -26.68 -12.17
C SER A 42 -1.46 -25.66 -12.95
N GLY A 43 -1.13 -24.36 -12.80
CA GLY A 43 -1.87 -23.26 -13.40
C GLY A 43 -3.35 -23.24 -12.97
N ILE A 44 -3.72 -22.30 -12.11
CA ILE A 44 -5.13 -22.08 -11.81
C ILE A 44 -5.70 -21.24 -12.94
N HIS A 45 -6.13 -21.91 -14.02
CA HIS A 45 -6.64 -21.29 -15.24
C HIS A 45 -8.07 -20.74 -15.09
N HIS A 46 -8.79 -21.14 -14.02
CA HIS A 46 -10.14 -20.71 -13.72
C HIS A 46 -10.22 -20.07 -12.33
N PRO A 47 -11.14 -19.14 -12.08
CA PRO A 47 -11.36 -18.60 -10.75
C PRO A 47 -11.66 -19.72 -9.75
N HIS A 48 -10.79 -19.84 -8.74
CA HIS A 48 -10.90 -20.83 -7.67
C HIS A 48 -11.17 -20.12 -6.34
N ARG A 49 -12.11 -20.64 -5.54
CA ARG A 49 -12.43 -20.04 -4.23
C ARG A 49 -11.22 -20.18 -3.28
N CYS A 50 -10.76 -19.05 -2.77
CA CYS A 50 -9.71 -19.04 -1.75
C CYS A 50 -10.22 -19.64 -0.44
N GLY A 51 -9.36 -20.37 0.25
CA GLY A 51 -9.74 -21.00 1.50
C GLY A 51 -10.67 -22.20 1.39
N TYR A 52 -10.76 -22.81 0.20
CA TYR A 52 -11.49 -24.06 -0.05
C TYR A 52 -10.56 -25.11 -0.63
N ALA A 53 -10.71 -26.35 -0.17
CA ALA A 53 -10.02 -27.47 -0.78
C ALA A 53 -10.45 -27.67 -2.24
N ARG A 54 -9.49 -27.95 -3.11
CA ARG A 54 -9.80 -28.52 -4.44
C ARG A 54 -10.41 -29.89 -4.28
N VAL A 55 -11.29 -30.29 -5.22
CA VAL A 55 -11.88 -31.62 -5.26
C VAL A 55 -10.78 -32.67 -5.10
N ASN A 56 -10.97 -33.61 -4.14
CA ASN A 56 -10.07 -34.71 -3.79
C ASN A 56 -8.71 -34.34 -3.14
N ARG A 57 -8.57 -33.18 -2.53
CA ARG A 57 -7.36 -32.80 -1.77
C ARG A 57 -7.72 -32.33 -0.36
N SER A 58 -6.85 -32.63 0.60
CA SER A 58 -6.93 -32.04 1.94
C SER A 58 -6.70 -30.55 1.80
N GLY A 59 -7.66 -29.72 2.15
CA GLY A 59 -7.60 -28.27 2.02
C GLY A 59 -8.15 -27.59 3.25
N THR A 60 -8.12 -26.28 3.20
CA THR A 60 -8.58 -25.41 4.27
C THR A 60 -10.03 -24.99 4.06
N THR A 61 -10.72 -24.74 5.17
CA THR A 61 -12.07 -24.14 5.19
C THR A 61 -12.03 -22.73 5.80
N ALA A 62 -10.86 -22.10 5.86
CA ALA A 62 -10.62 -20.87 6.61
C ALA A 62 -11.57 -19.71 6.25
N LEU A 63 -11.97 -19.58 4.96
CA LEU A 63 -12.92 -18.57 4.51
C LEU A 63 -14.33 -19.10 4.26
N ARG A 64 -14.61 -20.38 4.59
CA ARG A 64 -15.92 -20.98 4.36
C ARG A 64 -16.98 -20.27 5.22
N GLY A 65 -18.05 -19.80 4.56
CA GLY A 65 -19.15 -19.10 5.23
C GLY A 65 -18.81 -17.67 5.71
N LYS A 66 -17.59 -17.20 5.44
CA LYS A 66 -17.19 -15.82 5.76
C LYS A 66 -17.51 -14.89 4.59
N LYS A 67 -17.80 -13.63 4.91
CA LYS A 67 -18.11 -12.58 3.93
C LYS A 67 -17.00 -11.55 3.91
N ALA A 68 -16.17 -11.60 2.87
CA ALA A 68 -15.20 -10.54 2.62
C ALA A 68 -15.87 -9.26 2.14
N ILE A 69 -15.39 -8.12 2.62
CA ILE A 69 -15.85 -6.78 2.25
C ILE A 69 -14.78 -5.99 1.51
N ARG A 70 -13.50 -6.40 1.64
CA ARG A 70 -12.34 -5.85 0.92
C ARG A 70 -11.36 -6.94 0.63
N ILE A 71 -10.64 -6.79 -0.46
CA ILE A 71 -9.45 -7.59 -0.79
C ILE A 71 -8.30 -6.67 -1.14
N ALA A 72 -7.08 -7.15 -0.95
CA ALA A 72 -5.86 -6.50 -1.43
C ALA A 72 -4.82 -7.57 -1.78
N SER A 73 -3.84 -7.22 -2.59
CA SER A 73 -2.78 -8.14 -2.96
C SER A 73 -1.47 -7.42 -3.27
N THR A 74 -0.35 -8.00 -2.83
CA THR A 74 1.00 -7.53 -3.17
C THR A 74 1.48 -8.06 -4.52
N MET A 75 0.62 -8.59 -5.35
CA MET A 75 0.97 -9.28 -6.59
C MET A 75 2.07 -8.60 -7.37
N GLY A 76 3.13 -9.36 -7.66
CA GLY A 76 4.40 -8.86 -8.11
C GLY A 76 4.48 -8.39 -9.54
N GLY A 77 5.55 -7.66 -9.79
CA GLY A 77 6.07 -7.39 -11.12
C GLY A 77 7.35 -8.16 -11.35
N ASN A 78 7.58 -8.48 -12.55
CA ASN A 78 8.80 -8.70 -13.28
C ASN A 78 9.53 -10.03 -13.26
N THR A 79 9.64 -10.83 -12.22
CA THR A 79 10.31 -12.15 -12.29
C THR A 79 9.98 -13.06 -11.12
N SER A 80 9.52 -12.50 -10.02
CA SER A 80 9.05 -13.24 -8.87
C SER A 80 7.53 -13.15 -8.82
N VAL A 81 6.88 -14.27 -9.01
CA VAL A 81 5.42 -14.41 -8.90
C VAL A 81 4.97 -14.59 -7.44
N ALA A 82 5.86 -14.25 -6.50
CA ALA A 82 5.57 -14.27 -5.07
C ALA A 82 4.58 -13.17 -4.70
N GLY A 83 3.35 -13.55 -4.39
CA GLY A 83 2.28 -12.65 -3.99
C GLY A 83 1.71 -13.01 -2.62
N THR A 84 1.28 -12.00 -1.90
CA THR A 84 0.53 -12.12 -0.65
C THR A 84 -0.86 -11.56 -0.87
N ASN A 85 -1.88 -12.28 -0.45
CA ASN A 85 -3.27 -11.91 -0.60
C ASN A 85 -3.89 -11.64 0.76
N TYR A 86 -4.85 -10.71 0.78
CA TYR A 86 -5.55 -10.27 1.98
C TYR A 86 -7.04 -10.21 1.72
N ALA A 87 -7.82 -10.57 2.75
CA ALA A 87 -9.26 -10.41 2.79
C ALA A 87 -9.69 -9.84 4.13
N LEU A 88 -10.41 -8.73 4.11
CA LEU A 88 -11.07 -8.16 5.28
C LEU A 88 -12.47 -8.74 5.35
N ILE A 89 -12.75 -9.48 6.41
CA ILE A 89 -14.00 -10.17 6.67
C ILE A 89 -14.86 -9.32 7.61
N GLU A 90 -16.13 -9.17 7.30
CA GLU A 90 -17.09 -8.59 8.22
C GLU A 90 -17.92 -9.71 8.87
N ASN A 91 -17.88 -9.77 10.19
CA ASN A 91 -18.63 -10.75 10.98
C ASN A 91 -20.07 -10.24 11.25
N THR A 92 -20.98 -11.14 11.56
CA THR A 92 -22.39 -10.84 11.83
C THR A 92 -22.60 -9.89 13.03
N ASN A 93 -21.65 -9.84 13.95
CA ASN A 93 -21.63 -8.92 15.10
C ASN A 93 -20.99 -7.54 14.79
N GLY A 94 -20.66 -7.25 13.53
CA GLY A 94 -20.04 -5.99 13.10
C GLY A 94 -18.53 -5.87 13.36
N THR A 95 -17.90 -6.89 13.94
CA THR A 95 -16.43 -6.95 14.05
C THR A 95 -15.83 -7.29 12.70
N ARG A 96 -14.53 -7.03 12.53
CA ARG A 96 -13.80 -7.33 11.31
C ARG A 96 -12.53 -8.10 11.59
N ASP A 97 -12.33 -9.14 10.82
CA ASP A 97 -11.14 -9.98 10.85
C ASP A 97 -10.34 -9.80 9.57
N LEU A 98 -9.03 -9.70 9.70
CA LEU A 98 -8.10 -9.69 8.57
C LEU A 98 -7.54 -11.11 8.38
N TYR A 99 -7.63 -11.60 7.16
CA TYR A 99 -6.99 -12.85 6.72
C TYR A 99 -5.91 -12.54 5.69
N ALA A 100 -4.77 -13.25 5.79
CA ALA A 100 -3.68 -13.14 4.84
C ALA A 100 -3.11 -14.51 4.49
N TRP A 101 -2.60 -14.69 3.26
CA TRP A 101 -1.95 -15.91 2.77
C TRP A 101 -1.06 -15.62 1.57
N GLY A 102 -0.19 -16.58 1.21
CA GLY A 102 0.80 -16.46 0.18
C GLY A 102 2.21 -16.25 0.75
N TYR A 103 3.07 -15.63 -0.04
CA TYR A 103 4.46 -15.36 0.31
C TYR A 103 4.59 -14.42 1.54
N ASN A 104 5.59 -14.72 2.40
CA ASN A 104 5.81 -13.98 3.65
C ASN A 104 7.28 -13.72 3.98
N GLY A 105 8.20 -13.80 3.04
CA GLY A 105 9.64 -13.71 3.32
C GLY A 105 10.11 -12.43 4.01
N TYR A 106 9.31 -11.35 3.95
CA TYR A 106 9.58 -10.08 4.61
C TYR A 106 8.58 -9.72 5.72
N GLY A 107 7.72 -10.67 6.13
CA GLY A 107 6.72 -10.45 7.18
C GLY A 107 5.45 -9.74 6.70
N GLN A 108 5.19 -9.66 5.40
CA GLN A 108 4.05 -8.94 4.83
C GLN A 108 2.68 -9.50 5.21
N ILE A 109 2.61 -10.74 5.69
CA ILE A 109 1.37 -11.32 6.27
C ILE A 109 0.99 -10.62 7.57
N GLY A 110 1.96 -10.22 8.40
CA GLY A 110 1.69 -9.52 9.65
C GLY A 110 1.36 -10.42 10.85
N ASP A 111 1.63 -11.72 10.75
CA ASP A 111 1.33 -12.75 11.77
C ASP A 111 2.49 -13.01 12.75
N SER A 112 3.45 -12.08 12.83
CA SER A 112 4.69 -12.17 13.63
C SER A 112 5.70 -13.19 13.13
N THR A 113 5.53 -13.72 11.92
CA THR A 113 6.45 -14.67 11.29
C THR A 113 6.92 -14.18 9.92
N THR A 114 7.86 -14.91 9.33
CA THR A 114 8.25 -14.78 7.92
C THR A 114 7.94 -16.05 7.12
N SER A 115 7.12 -16.93 7.68
CA SER A 115 6.74 -18.19 7.04
C SER A 115 5.60 -17.98 6.04
N THR A 116 5.75 -18.48 4.82
CA THR A 116 4.70 -18.52 3.81
C THR A 116 3.45 -19.25 4.35
N ARG A 117 2.28 -18.72 4.04
CA ARG A 117 0.98 -19.31 4.40
C ARG A 117 0.26 -19.80 3.14
N THR A 118 0.10 -21.09 3.03
CA THR A 118 -0.60 -21.73 1.89
C THR A 118 -2.12 -21.72 2.05
N SER A 119 -2.60 -21.29 3.21
CA SER A 119 -4.02 -21.12 3.54
C SER A 119 -4.28 -19.75 4.13
N PRO A 120 -5.47 -19.17 3.92
CA PRO A 120 -5.86 -17.94 4.61
C PRO A 120 -5.73 -18.09 6.12
N THR A 121 -4.88 -17.28 6.72
CA THR A 121 -4.58 -17.26 8.16
C THR A 121 -5.13 -15.97 8.75
N GLN A 122 -5.88 -16.08 9.84
CA GLN A 122 -6.38 -14.92 10.55
C GLN A 122 -5.24 -14.20 11.27
N ILE A 123 -5.14 -12.89 11.06
CA ILE A 123 -4.12 -12.04 11.68
C ILE A 123 -4.63 -11.57 13.03
N SER A 124 -3.83 -11.78 14.06
CA SER A 124 -4.15 -11.32 15.41
C SER A 124 -4.06 -9.79 15.48
N PHE A 125 -5.22 -9.12 15.47
CA PHE A 125 -5.33 -7.66 15.59
C PHE A 125 -6.50 -7.31 16.48
N ASN A 126 -6.22 -6.87 17.73
CA ASN A 126 -7.25 -6.63 18.72
C ASN A 126 -7.96 -5.28 18.51
N PRO A 127 -9.23 -5.25 18.09
CA PRO A 127 -9.94 -4.00 17.83
C PRO A 127 -10.17 -3.16 19.10
N SER A 128 -10.20 -3.76 20.29
CA SER A 128 -10.33 -3.02 21.57
C SER A 128 -9.08 -2.18 21.85
N SER A 129 -7.88 -2.65 21.43
CA SER A 129 -6.62 -1.94 21.63
C SER A 129 -6.30 -0.98 20.48
N TYR A 130 -6.56 -1.40 19.23
CA TYR A 130 -6.04 -0.72 18.04
C TYR A 130 -7.13 -0.02 17.20
N GLY A 131 -8.40 -0.29 17.46
CA GLY A 131 -9.54 0.12 16.63
C GLY A 131 -9.93 -0.95 15.62
N ARG A 132 -11.15 -0.86 15.11
CA ARG A 132 -11.66 -1.76 14.06
C ARG A 132 -11.01 -1.39 12.71
N ILE A 133 -10.56 -2.38 11.95
CA ILE A 133 -10.02 -2.17 10.59
C ILE A 133 -11.13 -1.63 9.68
N VAL A 134 -10.87 -0.51 9.00
CA VAL A 134 -11.81 0.10 8.05
C VAL A 134 -11.36 -0.02 6.61
N GLU A 135 -10.04 -0.03 6.35
CA GLU A 135 -9.50 -0.14 4.99
C GLU A 135 -8.16 -0.86 5.00
N ILE A 136 -7.84 -1.51 3.87
CA ILE A 136 -6.57 -2.22 3.63
C ILE A 136 -6.04 -1.88 2.24
N TRP A 137 -4.72 -1.74 2.13
CA TRP A 137 -3.99 -1.56 0.87
C TRP A 137 -2.75 -2.43 0.85
N ALA A 138 -2.38 -2.92 -0.31
CA ALA A 138 -1.18 -3.71 -0.48
C ALA A 138 -0.45 -3.37 -1.78
N THR A 139 0.87 -3.52 -1.79
CA THR A 139 1.73 -3.24 -2.93
C THR A 139 2.99 -4.10 -2.91
N GLY A 140 3.67 -4.20 -4.06
CA GLY A 140 5.09 -4.52 -4.14
C GLY A 140 5.48 -5.98 -4.28
N GLY A 141 4.72 -6.90 -4.79
CA GLY A 141 5.18 -8.26 -5.09
C GLY A 141 5.90 -8.97 -3.94
N GLU A 142 7.09 -9.51 -4.24
CA GLU A 142 7.96 -10.16 -3.25
C GLU A 142 8.33 -9.22 -2.10
N TYR A 143 8.69 -7.98 -2.41
CA TYR A 143 8.99 -6.92 -1.44
C TYR A 143 7.72 -6.20 -0.96
N GLY A 144 6.65 -6.96 -0.79
CA GLY A 144 5.32 -6.45 -0.53
C GLY A 144 5.15 -5.78 0.82
N ASN A 145 4.19 -4.86 0.84
CA ASN A 145 3.72 -4.18 2.04
C ASN A 145 2.21 -4.30 2.16
N LEU A 146 1.73 -4.43 3.37
CA LEU A 146 0.34 -4.27 3.76
C LEU A 146 0.19 -3.00 4.58
N PHE A 147 -0.80 -2.19 4.27
CA PHE A 147 -1.25 -1.04 5.08
C PHE A 147 -2.67 -1.27 5.56
N VAL A 148 -2.91 -0.95 6.82
CA VAL A 148 -4.19 -1.14 7.50
C VAL A 148 -4.59 0.15 8.20
N LEU A 149 -5.76 0.69 7.85
CA LEU A 149 -6.35 1.85 8.53
C LEU A 149 -7.43 1.38 9.50
N THR A 150 -7.45 1.96 10.70
CA THR A 150 -8.47 1.71 11.71
C THR A 150 -9.46 2.87 11.83
N ASP A 151 -10.62 2.61 12.43
CA ASP A 151 -11.65 3.63 12.72
C ASP A 151 -11.17 4.69 13.74
N ARG A 152 -10.09 4.42 14.47
CA ARG A 152 -9.40 5.40 15.30
C ARG A 152 -8.47 6.32 14.50
N GLY A 153 -8.37 6.13 13.18
CA GLY A 153 -7.48 6.89 12.30
C GLY A 153 -6.01 6.56 12.46
N HIS A 154 -5.69 5.35 12.91
CA HIS A 154 -4.32 4.88 12.98
C HIS A 154 -4.01 4.04 11.75
N LEU A 155 -2.86 4.32 11.14
CA LEU A 155 -2.31 3.55 10.02
C LEU A 155 -1.24 2.59 10.54
N TYR A 156 -1.31 1.33 10.17
CA TYR A 156 -0.34 0.28 10.48
C TYR A 156 0.25 -0.25 9.19
N ALA A 157 1.53 -0.68 9.21
CA ALA A 157 2.20 -1.18 8.03
C ALA A 157 3.17 -2.32 8.36
N VAL A 158 3.16 -3.39 7.57
CA VAL A 158 4.09 -4.54 7.67
C VAL A 158 4.64 -4.93 6.31
N GLY A 159 5.73 -5.69 6.32
CA GLY A 159 6.42 -6.16 5.13
C GLY A 159 7.82 -5.59 4.99
N TYR A 160 8.29 -5.47 3.76
CA TYR A 160 9.62 -4.98 3.43
C TYR A 160 9.77 -3.48 3.71
N ASN A 161 10.92 -3.08 4.28
CA ASN A 161 11.16 -1.71 4.72
C ASN A 161 12.56 -1.15 4.36
N GLY A 162 13.27 -1.74 3.43
CA GLY A 162 14.66 -1.36 3.12
C GLY A 162 14.87 0.11 2.74
N TYR A 163 13.83 0.83 2.36
CA TYR A 163 13.86 2.27 2.03
C TYR A 163 12.93 3.11 2.89
N GLY A 164 12.50 2.60 4.05
CA GLY A 164 11.61 3.32 4.97
C GLY A 164 10.15 3.39 4.52
N GLN A 165 9.73 2.55 3.55
CA GLN A 165 8.38 2.59 3.00
C GLN A 165 7.27 2.23 3.99
N LEU A 166 7.59 1.63 5.14
CA LEU A 166 6.62 1.43 6.22
C LEU A 166 6.36 2.70 7.04
N GLY A 167 7.17 3.76 6.88
CA GLY A 167 6.93 5.05 7.51
C GLY A 167 7.13 5.06 9.03
N GLN A 168 8.07 4.28 9.57
CA GLN A 168 8.26 4.05 11.02
C GLN A 168 9.60 4.58 11.55
N GLY A 169 10.25 5.48 10.82
CA GLY A 169 11.51 6.12 11.21
C GLY A 169 12.76 5.25 11.06
N ASN A 170 12.65 4.08 10.43
CA ASN A 170 13.76 3.14 10.25
C ASN A 170 13.58 2.29 8.99
N THR A 171 14.52 1.37 8.74
CA THR A 171 14.50 0.46 7.57
C THR A 171 14.30 -1.02 7.94
N SER A 172 13.89 -1.31 9.17
CA SER A 172 13.64 -2.69 9.59
C SER A 172 12.33 -3.21 9.06
N ASN A 173 12.34 -4.40 8.45
CA ASN A 173 11.11 -5.11 8.06
C ASN A 173 10.23 -5.37 9.28
N ARG A 174 8.92 -5.42 9.07
CA ARG A 174 7.94 -5.68 10.13
C ARG A 174 7.07 -6.87 9.79
N SER A 175 6.98 -7.81 10.73
CA SER A 175 6.14 -9.01 10.63
C SER A 175 4.96 -9.03 11.59
N ASN A 176 4.90 -8.10 12.56
CA ASN A 176 3.81 -8.01 13.54
C ASN A 176 2.96 -6.77 13.28
N LEU A 177 1.74 -6.96 12.78
CA LEU A 177 0.85 -5.85 12.44
C LEU A 177 0.50 -4.98 13.65
N SER A 178 0.25 -5.58 14.80
CA SER A 178 -0.22 -4.89 16.01
C SER A 178 0.81 -3.93 16.61
N SER A 179 2.11 -4.16 16.37
CA SER A 179 3.21 -3.30 16.86
C SER A 179 3.79 -2.39 15.78
N SER A 180 3.20 -2.33 14.59
CA SER A 180 3.79 -1.72 13.40
C SER A 180 3.03 -0.47 12.96
N ARG A 181 2.76 0.45 13.89
CA ARG A 181 2.10 1.74 13.59
C ARG A 181 3.03 2.64 12.76
N VAL A 182 2.48 3.25 11.71
CA VAL A 182 3.15 4.30 10.94
C VAL A 182 3.29 5.54 11.82
N ASP A 183 4.42 6.25 11.71
CA ASP A 183 4.62 7.51 12.44
C ASP A 183 3.56 8.54 12.02
N SER A 184 2.77 8.98 13.00
CA SER A 184 1.67 9.92 12.78
C SER A 184 2.02 11.37 13.12
N ASN A 185 3.28 11.67 13.49
CA ASN A 185 3.66 13.03 13.90
C ASN A 185 3.41 14.04 12.79
N ALA A 186 3.57 13.65 11.52
CA ALA A 186 3.33 14.55 10.39
C ALA A 186 1.84 14.77 10.11
N PHE A 187 1.01 13.71 10.14
CA PHE A 187 -0.39 13.79 9.67
C PHE A 187 -1.43 13.65 10.79
N GLY A 188 -1.02 13.38 12.03
CA GLY A 188 -1.92 13.24 13.16
C GLY A 188 -2.88 12.04 13.03
N THR A 189 -4.11 12.19 13.54
CA THR A 189 -5.15 11.16 13.47
C THR A 189 -5.94 11.27 12.18
N LEU A 190 -6.09 10.15 11.46
CA LEU A 190 -6.75 10.08 10.15
C LEU A 190 -8.27 9.86 10.29
N THR A 191 -8.94 10.73 11.04
CA THR A 191 -10.40 10.70 11.28
C THR A 191 -11.04 12.07 11.05
N GLY A 192 -12.38 12.11 11.08
CA GLY A 192 -13.15 13.33 10.83
C GLY A 192 -13.11 13.79 9.37
N SER A 193 -13.76 14.89 9.06
CA SER A 193 -13.87 15.41 7.68
C SER A 193 -12.51 15.80 7.11
N ASN A 194 -11.66 16.46 7.91
CA ASN A 194 -10.36 16.99 7.48
C ASN A 194 -9.24 15.94 7.62
N GLY A 195 -9.29 15.10 8.66
CA GLY A 195 -8.26 14.10 8.93
C GLY A 195 -8.40 12.81 8.12
N ARG A 196 -9.61 12.44 7.72
CA ARG A 196 -9.85 11.17 7.01
C ARG A 196 -8.94 10.99 5.80
N VAL A 197 -8.57 9.77 5.51
CA VAL A 197 -7.89 9.44 4.25
C VAL A 197 -8.85 9.67 3.09
N LYS A 198 -8.54 10.63 2.23
CA LYS A 198 -9.26 10.88 0.99
C LYS A 198 -8.78 9.92 -0.09
N LYS A 199 -7.46 9.73 -0.17
CA LYS A 199 -6.83 8.80 -1.09
C LYS A 199 -5.50 8.32 -0.50
N PHE A 200 -5.19 7.04 -0.68
CA PHE A 200 -3.90 6.45 -0.34
C PHE A 200 -3.40 5.60 -1.50
N SER A 201 -2.15 5.77 -1.86
CA SER A 201 -1.44 4.89 -2.79
C SER A 201 -0.16 4.42 -2.14
N CYS A 202 0.01 3.14 -2.14
CA CYS A 202 1.28 2.50 -1.91
C CYS A 202 1.79 1.98 -3.26
N ASN A 203 2.96 2.41 -3.68
CA ASN A 203 3.51 2.05 -4.98
C ASN A 203 4.91 1.49 -4.83
N GLY A 204 5.25 0.52 -5.64
CA GLY A 204 6.57 -0.07 -5.68
C GLY A 204 6.63 -1.18 -6.71
N SER A 205 7.67 -1.19 -7.53
CA SER A 205 8.09 -2.39 -8.22
C SER A 205 9.44 -2.82 -7.63
N GLY A 206 9.54 -4.09 -7.29
CA GLY A 206 10.69 -4.57 -6.55
C GLY A 206 10.80 -3.88 -5.17
N SER A 207 12.04 -3.62 -4.72
CA SER A 207 12.31 -3.09 -3.39
C SER A 207 12.02 -1.59 -3.20
N HIS A 208 11.92 -0.81 -4.28
CA HIS A 208 11.85 0.65 -4.26
C HIS A 208 10.43 1.18 -4.06
N GLY A 209 9.82 0.90 -2.92
CA GLY A 209 8.47 1.34 -2.59
C GLY A 209 8.41 2.78 -2.08
N PHE A 210 7.39 3.55 -2.52
CA PHE A 210 7.04 4.84 -1.95
C PHE A 210 5.52 4.98 -1.81
N ASN A 211 5.08 5.87 -0.95
CA ASN A 211 3.69 6.05 -0.62
C ASN A 211 3.27 7.51 -0.75
N ALA A 212 2.00 7.72 -1.05
CA ALA A 212 1.36 9.02 -1.02
C ALA A 212 -0.01 8.93 -0.34
N LEU A 213 -0.31 9.88 0.52
CA LEU A 213 -1.55 10.00 1.28
C LEU A 213 -2.10 11.40 1.13
N VAL A 214 -3.38 11.52 0.77
CA VAL A 214 -4.12 12.78 0.79
C VAL A 214 -5.19 12.70 1.86
N ARG A 215 -5.22 13.72 2.72
CA ARG A 215 -6.24 13.88 3.75
C ARG A 215 -7.48 14.59 3.22
N GLY A 216 -8.54 14.57 4.01
CA GLY A 216 -9.80 15.24 3.68
C GLY A 216 -9.67 16.77 3.49
N ASP A 217 -8.70 17.39 4.18
CA ASP A 217 -8.33 18.81 4.03
C ASP A 217 -7.48 19.11 2.79
N GLY A 218 -7.21 18.10 1.96
CA GLY A 218 -6.38 18.23 0.76
C GLY A 218 -4.87 18.25 1.01
N SER A 219 -4.41 18.11 2.25
CA SER A 219 -2.97 18.01 2.55
C SER A 219 -2.40 16.69 2.04
N VAL A 220 -1.17 16.75 1.50
CA VAL A 220 -0.47 15.64 0.86
C VAL A 220 0.75 15.25 1.67
N TYR A 221 0.95 13.95 1.85
CA TYR A 221 2.11 13.37 2.54
C TYR A 221 2.71 12.27 1.70
N THR A 222 4.05 12.21 1.64
CA THR A 222 4.79 11.18 0.91
C THR A 222 5.92 10.62 1.76
N TRP A 223 6.32 9.36 1.55
CA TRP A 223 7.44 8.70 2.23
C TRP A 223 7.90 7.44 1.52
N GLY A 224 9.07 6.94 1.91
CA GLY A 224 9.71 5.77 1.33
C GLY A 224 10.88 6.14 0.42
N TYR A 225 11.07 5.39 -0.65
CA TYR A 225 12.13 5.61 -1.62
C TYR A 225 12.00 6.95 -2.35
N ASN A 226 13.12 7.68 -2.47
CA ASN A 226 13.16 9.00 -3.08
C ASN A 226 14.36 9.22 -4.02
N GLY A 227 15.02 8.18 -4.47
CA GLY A 227 16.24 8.30 -5.28
C GLY A 227 16.10 9.09 -6.59
N TYR A 228 14.86 9.32 -7.04
CA TYR A 228 14.53 10.15 -8.21
C TYR A 228 13.80 11.46 -7.87
N GLY A 229 13.79 11.87 -6.59
CA GLY A 229 13.01 13.03 -6.14
C GLY A 229 11.49 12.86 -6.21
N ASN A 230 11.02 11.63 -6.29
CA ASN A 230 9.63 11.26 -6.50
C ASN A 230 8.71 11.54 -5.30
N LEU A 231 9.23 11.97 -4.17
CA LEU A 231 8.43 12.40 -3.02
C LEU A 231 8.04 13.89 -3.06
N GLY A 232 8.63 14.68 -3.97
CA GLY A 232 8.30 16.11 -4.12
C GLY A 232 8.87 17.02 -3.01
N HIS A 233 9.99 16.64 -2.39
CA HIS A 233 10.59 17.34 -1.25
C HIS A 233 11.80 18.20 -1.61
N ASN A 234 12.11 18.38 -2.90
CA ASN A 234 13.29 19.10 -3.41
C ASN A 234 14.65 18.51 -2.98
N HIS A 235 14.67 17.20 -2.73
CA HIS A 235 15.88 16.41 -2.48
C HIS A 235 15.62 14.95 -2.92
N THR A 236 16.69 14.15 -2.96
CA THR A 236 16.63 12.71 -3.32
C THR A 236 16.82 11.78 -2.12
N TYR A 237 16.75 12.28 -0.90
CA TYR A 237 16.89 11.50 0.31
C TYR A 237 15.64 10.70 0.60
N ASN A 238 15.79 9.42 0.96
CA ASN A 238 14.68 8.59 1.38
C ASN A 238 14.05 9.13 2.67
N CYS A 239 12.74 9.11 2.74
CA CYS A 239 11.97 9.53 3.91
C CYS A 239 11.40 8.32 4.64
N TYR A 240 11.89 8.05 5.84
CA TYR A 240 11.47 6.90 6.65
C TYR A 240 10.22 7.17 7.51
N VAL A 241 9.73 8.39 7.46
CA VAL A 241 8.47 8.84 8.06
C VAL A 241 7.66 9.61 7.02
N PRO A 242 6.32 9.67 7.15
CA PRO A 242 5.50 10.54 6.31
C PRO A 242 5.90 12.00 6.46
N ILE A 243 6.14 12.68 5.34
CA ILE A 243 6.51 14.10 5.28
C ILE A 243 5.48 14.85 4.44
N ARG A 244 5.04 16.02 4.91
CA ARG A 244 4.08 16.87 4.19
C ARG A 244 4.73 17.46 2.93
N VAL A 245 3.99 17.51 1.84
CA VAL A 245 4.48 18.12 0.58
C VAL A 245 4.24 19.64 0.58
N TYR A 246 5.26 20.40 0.18
CA TYR A 246 5.24 21.85 0.00
C TYR A 246 5.63 22.20 -1.44
N THR A 247 5.12 23.31 -1.96
CA THR A 247 5.37 23.73 -3.36
C THR A 247 6.85 24.00 -3.67
N GLY A 248 7.64 24.41 -2.69
CA GLY A 248 9.08 24.63 -2.80
C GLY A 248 9.94 23.51 -2.22
N GLY A 249 9.33 22.45 -1.67
CA GLY A 249 10.03 21.34 -1.01
C GLY A 249 10.71 21.75 0.29
N TYR A 250 11.87 21.16 0.58
CA TYR A 250 12.62 21.35 1.82
C TYR A 250 14.09 21.69 1.54
N SER A 251 14.72 22.43 2.45
CA SER A 251 16.15 22.71 2.46
C SER A 251 16.78 22.27 3.78
N GLY A 252 18.03 21.76 3.74
CA GLY A 252 18.75 21.33 4.94
C GLY A 252 18.25 20.03 5.55
N ALA A 253 17.50 19.20 4.80
CA ALA A 253 17.06 17.88 5.26
C ALA A 253 18.25 16.94 5.53
N SER A 254 18.12 16.07 6.52
CA SER A 254 19.07 14.99 6.79
C SER A 254 18.94 13.86 5.76
N ASN A 255 20.02 13.15 5.52
CA ASN A 255 20.05 11.99 4.63
C ASN A 255 20.37 10.70 5.44
N PRO A 256 19.41 9.82 5.66
CA PRO A 256 17.98 9.89 5.33
C PRO A 256 17.16 10.76 6.31
N VAL A 257 15.92 11.08 5.92
CA VAL A 257 14.95 11.71 6.82
C VAL A 257 14.28 10.64 7.68
N THR A 258 14.58 10.63 8.98
CA THR A 258 14.12 9.59 9.93
C THR A 258 13.07 10.07 10.93
N SER A 259 12.80 11.37 10.97
CA SER A 259 11.78 12.00 11.81
C SER A 259 11.33 13.31 11.19
N THR A 260 10.19 13.83 11.61
CA THR A 260 9.69 15.17 11.19
C THR A 260 10.54 16.33 11.72
N GLY A 261 11.50 16.07 12.63
CA GLY A 261 12.43 17.08 13.13
C GLY A 261 13.72 17.19 12.30
N ASN A 262 13.96 16.27 11.36
CA ASN A 262 15.14 16.30 10.48
C ASN A 262 14.80 16.31 8.99
N ASP A 263 13.56 16.68 8.64
CA ASP A 263 13.09 16.89 7.27
C ASP A 263 13.57 18.23 6.66
N GLY A 264 14.18 19.08 7.47
CA GLY A 264 14.68 20.39 7.07
C GLY A 264 13.63 21.50 7.19
N SER A 265 13.91 22.64 6.56
CA SER A 265 13.01 23.79 6.55
C SER A 265 12.14 23.77 5.30
N PRO A 266 10.80 23.77 5.44
CA PRO A 266 9.90 23.80 4.31
C PRO A 266 9.96 25.15 3.59
N SER A 267 9.82 25.11 2.26
CA SER A 267 9.81 26.28 1.39
C SER A 267 8.50 26.32 0.58
N GLY A 268 8.02 27.53 0.28
CA GLY A 268 6.76 27.71 -0.41
C GLY A 268 5.53 27.45 0.47
N SER A 269 4.40 27.12 -0.15
CA SER A 269 3.14 26.87 0.53
C SER A 269 2.91 25.38 0.76
N ALA A 270 2.39 25.03 1.93
CA ALA A 270 1.94 23.68 2.20
C ALA A 270 0.77 23.32 1.27
N ILE A 271 0.81 22.14 0.65
CA ILE A 271 -0.31 21.65 -0.14
C ILE A 271 -1.49 21.37 0.80
N SER A 272 -2.64 21.96 0.52
CA SER A 272 -3.87 21.85 1.33
C SER A 272 -5.15 21.78 0.50
N ASP A 273 -5.03 21.71 -0.82
CA ASP A 273 -6.13 21.78 -1.77
C ASP A 273 -6.03 20.69 -2.85
N CYS A 274 -5.31 19.62 -2.58
CA CYS A 274 -5.16 18.50 -3.51
C CYS A 274 -6.52 17.85 -3.79
N VAL A 275 -6.91 17.84 -5.06
CA VAL A 275 -8.16 17.22 -5.52
C VAL A 275 -7.95 15.79 -5.94
N ASP A 276 -6.84 15.48 -6.59
CA ASP A 276 -6.45 14.13 -6.98
C ASP A 276 -4.95 13.99 -7.15
N TYR A 277 -4.44 12.74 -7.20
CA TYR A 277 -3.05 12.45 -7.48
C TYR A 277 -2.89 11.08 -8.13
N TRP A 278 -1.72 10.88 -8.76
CA TRP A 278 -1.32 9.61 -9.39
C TRP A 278 0.09 9.23 -8.97
N THR A 279 0.32 7.95 -8.80
CA THR A 279 1.64 7.38 -8.53
C THR A 279 1.94 6.29 -9.54
N CYS A 280 3.12 6.30 -10.11
CA CYS A 280 3.64 5.25 -10.96
C CYS A 280 4.86 4.60 -10.30
N GLY A 281 4.89 3.26 -10.29
CA GLY A 281 6.04 2.46 -9.90
C GLY A 281 6.75 1.89 -11.13
N GLY A 282 7.55 0.86 -10.92
CA GLY A 282 8.38 0.30 -11.98
C GLY A 282 9.70 1.03 -12.09
N ASN A 283 10.25 1.09 -13.30
CA ASN A 283 11.47 1.86 -13.57
C ASN A 283 11.23 3.38 -13.65
N SER A 284 9.97 3.81 -13.50
CA SER A 284 9.57 5.22 -13.58
C SER A 284 8.82 5.60 -12.31
N HIS A 285 9.56 5.98 -11.28
CA HIS A 285 8.98 6.45 -10.02
C HIS A 285 8.53 7.90 -10.22
N VAL A 286 7.24 8.09 -10.44
CA VAL A 286 6.63 9.41 -10.62
C VAL A 286 5.49 9.58 -9.64
N PHE A 287 5.43 10.73 -9.02
CA PHE A 287 4.31 11.22 -8.26
C PHE A 287 3.77 12.49 -8.93
N SER A 288 2.49 12.51 -9.21
CA SER A 288 1.81 13.68 -9.77
C SER A 288 0.57 13.98 -8.95
N TYR A 289 0.32 15.24 -8.68
CA TYR A 289 -0.87 15.67 -7.95
C TYR A 289 -1.47 16.91 -8.59
N MET A 290 -2.78 17.07 -8.41
CA MET A 290 -3.54 18.19 -8.94
C MET A 290 -4.15 19.00 -7.79
N THR A 291 -3.90 20.28 -7.77
CA THR A 291 -4.49 21.23 -6.82
C THR A 291 -5.65 21.99 -7.46
N ARG A 292 -6.56 22.47 -6.64
CA ARG A 292 -7.65 23.32 -7.10
C ARG A 292 -7.14 24.74 -7.29
N GLY A 293 -7.32 25.30 -8.49
CA GLY A 293 -7.03 26.72 -8.76
C GLY A 293 -8.01 27.65 -8.03
N SER A 294 -7.57 28.89 -7.77
CA SER A 294 -8.34 29.90 -7.05
C SER A 294 -9.71 30.24 -7.67
N SER A 295 -9.91 29.92 -8.95
CA SER A 295 -11.16 30.17 -9.69
C SER A 295 -12.01 28.93 -9.95
N ASN A 296 -11.72 27.78 -9.36
CA ASN A 296 -12.38 26.49 -9.59
C ASN A 296 -12.34 25.96 -11.06
N ILE A 297 -11.71 26.68 -11.96
CA ILE A 297 -11.69 26.36 -13.41
C ILE A 297 -10.27 25.92 -13.84
N ASN A 298 -9.24 26.40 -13.15
CA ASN A 298 -7.86 26.12 -13.49
C ASN A 298 -7.20 25.25 -12.42
N ASN A 299 -7.29 23.94 -12.58
CA ASN A 299 -6.50 23.01 -11.76
C ASN A 299 -5.03 23.05 -12.20
N THR A 300 -4.11 23.09 -11.26
CA THR A 300 -2.68 23.00 -11.53
C THR A 300 -2.21 21.58 -11.30
N LEU A 301 -1.55 21.01 -12.30
CA LEU A 301 -0.90 19.69 -12.22
C LEU A 301 0.57 19.86 -11.86
N TYR A 302 0.99 19.16 -10.85
CA TYR A 302 2.39 19.06 -10.42
C TYR A 302 2.87 17.62 -10.61
N ALA A 303 4.14 17.46 -11.01
CA ALA A 303 4.75 16.14 -11.14
C ALA A 303 6.19 16.18 -10.66
N CYS A 304 6.67 15.09 -10.05
CA CYS A 304 8.05 14.91 -9.64
C CYS A 304 8.48 13.45 -9.79
N GLY A 305 9.78 13.21 -9.88
CA GLY A 305 10.34 11.87 -10.00
C GLY A 305 11.19 11.66 -11.24
N TYR A 306 11.29 10.39 -11.67
CA TYR A 306 12.14 10.01 -12.80
C TYR A 306 11.66 10.60 -14.13
N ASN A 307 12.56 11.32 -14.81
CA ASN A 307 12.26 11.98 -16.08
C ASN A 307 13.17 11.54 -17.24
N GLY A 308 13.87 10.41 -17.12
CA GLY A 308 14.79 9.91 -18.14
C GLY A 308 14.15 9.62 -19.50
N TYR A 309 12.82 9.50 -19.54
CA TYR A 309 12.03 9.32 -20.77
C TYR A 309 11.00 10.45 -20.96
N TYR A 310 11.25 11.65 -20.42
CA TYR A 310 10.33 12.81 -20.45
C TYR A 310 8.96 12.56 -19.79
N ASN A 311 8.93 11.72 -18.76
CA ASN A 311 7.70 11.32 -18.08
C ASN A 311 6.99 12.49 -17.37
N LEU A 312 7.71 13.56 -17.09
CA LEU A 312 7.18 14.77 -16.41
C LEU A 312 6.68 15.84 -17.39
N SER A 313 6.68 15.54 -18.69
CA SER A 313 6.24 16.47 -19.76
C SER A 313 6.98 17.82 -19.78
N ASN A 314 8.21 17.87 -19.26
CA ASN A 314 9.10 19.03 -19.36
C ASN A 314 10.22 18.80 -20.41
N SER A 315 10.88 19.87 -20.84
CA SER A 315 11.88 19.84 -21.90
C SER A 315 13.25 19.32 -21.47
N SER A 316 13.46 18.92 -20.23
CA SER A 316 14.74 18.44 -19.71
C SER A 316 14.67 16.99 -19.27
N ASN A 317 15.73 16.21 -19.53
CA ASN A 317 15.93 14.85 -19.00
C ASN A 317 16.33 14.85 -17.52
N ASN A 318 16.18 15.94 -16.82
CA ASN A 318 16.63 16.06 -15.46
C ASN A 318 15.76 15.21 -14.54
N THR A 319 16.37 14.28 -13.80
CA THR A 319 15.72 13.43 -12.83
C THR A 319 15.52 14.11 -11.48
N SER A 320 16.05 15.32 -11.29
CA SER A 320 15.94 16.04 -10.04
C SER A 320 14.69 16.94 -10.06
N ASN A 321 13.71 16.59 -9.24
CA ASN A 321 12.71 17.46 -8.63
C ASN A 321 12.11 18.55 -9.52
N ALA A 322 11.46 18.21 -10.60
CA ALA A 322 10.59 19.19 -11.22
C ALA A 322 9.24 19.19 -10.49
N SER A 323 9.09 20.05 -9.51
CA SER A 323 7.78 20.59 -9.14
C SER A 323 7.48 21.72 -10.11
N THR A 324 6.75 21.48 -11.17
CA THR A 324 6.22 22.50 -12.08
C THR A 324 4.77 22.25 -12.33
#